data_fcd930148e6a8dc8b0630b28eb8e4e41
#
_entry.id   fcd930148e6a8dc8b0630b28eb8e4e41
#
_cell.length_a   1.000
_cell.length_b   1.000
_cell.length_c   1.000
_cell.angle_alpha   90.00
_cell.angle_beta   90.00
_cell.angle_gamma   90.00
#
_symmetry.space_group_name_H-M   'P 1'
#
loop_
_entity.id
_entity.type
_entity.pdbx_description
1 polymer ?
#
loop_
_entity_poly.entity_id
_entity_poly.type
_entity_poly.pdbx_seq_one_letter_code
_entity_poly.pdbx_strand_id
1 'polypeptide(L)'
;KKSLRIALVDDSEVVRMGLRSLLSADHSLEIVGEAGNVAGGIEVCTRTKPDVVLLDIRLPDGTGFDACRRILKELPETRVLILTSVADDALVDEAIRAGAHGYLLKEIDGRGLMQAIRDVAAGKSILDPAVTARVMQLVKSGGSAPDALAALSPQERRVLALIAEGCTNKEVGVRLGLSEKTVKNYLSTVFEKLHVSRRAEAAVLFAQQKK
;
A
#
# COMPACT_ATOMS: atom_id res chain seq x y z
N LYS A 1 32.73 -3.10 -11.36
CA LYS A 1 31.27 -3.36 -11.43
C LYS A 1 30.59 -2.05 -11.11
N LYS A 2 29.59 -1.65 -11.92
CA LYS A 2 28.80 -0.43 -11.65
C LYS A 2 28.03 -0.65 -10.33
N SER A 3 28.10 0.30 -9.40
CA SER A 3 27.33 0.27 -8.17
C SER A 3 25.83 0.37 -8.46
N LEU A 4 25.01 -0.30 -7.67
CA LEU A 4 23.55 -0.25 -7.76
C LEU A 4 23.08 1.03 -7.08
N ARG A 5 22.37 1.88 -7.81
CA ARG A 5 21.94 3.21 -7.37
C ARG A 5 20.59 3.15 -6.65
N ILE A 6 20.56 3.61 -5.41
CA ILE A 6 19.42 3.50 -4.52
C ILE A 6 18.92 4.87 -4.08
N ALA A 7 17.62 5.11 -4.17
CA ALA A 7 16.95 6.23 -3.51
C ALA A 7 16.17 5.77 -2.29
N LEU A 8 16.18 6.58 -1.22
CA LEU A 8 15.45 6.32 0.02
C LEU A 8 14.32 7.34 0.16
N VAL A 9 13.09 6.86 0.35
CA VAL A 9 11.91 7.71 0.57
C VAL A 9 11.17 7.22 1.81
N ASP A 10 11.36 7.93 2.92
CA ASP A 10 10.80 7.60 4.24
C ASP A 10 10.70 8.88 5.06
N ASP A 11 9.61 9.11 5.76
CA ASP A 11 9.40 10.34 6.55
C ASP A 11 10.28 10.39 7.81
N SER A 12 10.68 9.23 8.34
CA SER A 12 11.55 9.10 9.50
C SER A 12 13.04 9.32 9.14
N GLU A 13 13.60 10.43 9.60
CA GLU A 13 15.03 10.68 9.45
C GLU A 13 15.90 9.59 10.11
N VAL A 14 15.47 9.07 11.26
CA VAL A 14 16.17 7.98 11.97
C VAL A 14 16.23 6.72 11.12
N VAL A 15 15.15 6.37 10.45
CA VAL A 15 15.10 5.21 9.55
C VAL A 15 16.05 5.43 8.36
N ARG A 16 16.00 6.60 7.73
CA ARG A 16 16.93 6.91 6.62
C ARG A 16 18.39 6.86 7.07
N MET A 17 18.73 7.39 8.25
CA MET A 17 20.07 7.29 8.82
C MET A 17 20.52 5.84 9.03
N GLY A 18 19.63 4.99 9.57
CA GLY A 18 19.89 3.56 9.76
C GLY A 18 20.12 2.84 8.43
N LEU A 19 19.25 3.07 7.45
CA LEU A 19 19.40 2.51 6.09
C LEU A 19 20.69 2.97 5.42
N ARG A 20 21.03 4.24 5.55
CA ARG A 20 22.29 4.80 5.02
C ARG A 20 23.51 4.09 5.64
N SER A 21 23.55 3.98 6.95
CA SER A 21 24.62 3.28 7.65
C SER A 21 24.76 1.82 7.20
N LEU A 22 23.64 1.13 7.09
CA LEU A 22 23.60 -0.27 6.67
C LEU A 22 24.08 -0.45 5.22
N LEU A 23 23.54 0.34 4.30
CA LEU A 23 23.82 0.18 2.87
C LEU A 23 25.23 0.66 2.49
N SER A 24 25.78 1.67 3.20
CA SER A 24 27.15 2.15 2.99
C SER A 24 28.24 1.13 3.37
N ALA A 25 27.87 0.07 4.13
CA ALA A 25 28.79 -1.03 4.42
C ALA A 25 29.07 -1.91 3.18
N ASP A 26 28.28 -1.78 2.13
CA ASP A 26 28.43 -2.53 0.88
C ASP A 26 28.77 -1.59 -0.30
N HIS A 27 30.02 -1.61 -0.72
CA HIS A 27 30.51 -0.78 -1.83
C HIS A 27 29.85 -1.05 -3.20
N SER A 28 29.05 -2.12 -3.32
CA SER A 28 28.25 -2.39 -4.52
C SER A 28 26.92 -1.61 -4.56
N LEU A 29 26.56 -0.95 -3.45
CA LEU A 29 25.34 -0.16 -3.28
C LEU A 29 25.71 1.32 -3.12
N GLU A 30 24.99 2.19 -3.79
CA GLU A 30 25.23 3.65 -3.74
C GLU A 30 23.90 4.37 -3.49
N ILE A 31 23.82 5.14 -2.41
CA ILE A 31 22.65 5.98 -2.14
C ILE A 31 22.80 7.26 -2.95
N VAL A 32 21.93 7.45 -3.93
CA VAL A 32 21.96 8.59 -4.86
C VAL A 32 21.00 9.71 -4.49
N GLY A 33 20.14 9.48 -3.50
CA GLY A 33 19.24 10.52 -3.00
C GLY A 33 18.30 10.04 -1.90
N GLU A 34 17.77 11.00 -1.16
CA GLU A 34 16.85 10.77 -0.05
C GLU A 34 15.72 11.80 -0.05
N ALA A 35 14.54 11.41 0.40
CA ALA A 35 13.40 12.30 0.61
C ALA A 35 12.55 11.82 1.79
N GLY A 36 11.82 12.76 2.42
CA GLY A 36 10.91 12.48 3.53
C GLY A 36 9.43 12.61 3.18
N ASN A 37 9.09 12.79 1.91
CA ASN A 37 7.71 12.98 1.46
C ASN A 37 7.53 12.55 -0.01
N VAL A 38 6.30 12.47 -0.49
CA VAL A 38 5.95 12.05 -1.86
C VAL A 38 6.56 12.96 -2.91
N ALA A 39 6.37 14.28 -2.77
CA ALA A 39 6.85 15.24 -3.76
C ALA A 39 8.37 15.20 -3.90
N GLY A 40 9.10 15.22 -2.78
CA GLY A 40 10.56 15.11 -2.75
C GLY A 40 11.07 13.77 -3.28
N GLY A 41 10.35 12.67 -2.98
CA GLY A 41 10.66 11.34 -3.49
C GLY A 41 10.62 11.27 -5.01
N ILE A 42 9.57 11.81 -5.62
CA ILE A 42 9.44 11.87 -7.07
C ILE A 42 10.52 12.74 -7.68
N GLU A 43 10.78 13.95 -7.13
CA GLU A 43 11.82 14.85 -7.60
C GLU A 43 13.22 14.21 -7.56
N VAL A 44 13.56 13.59 -6.43
CA VAL A 44 14.83 12.88 -6.25
C VAL A 44 14.98 11.76 -7.27
N CYS A 45 13.95 10.93 -7.46
CA CYS A 45 13.99 9.84 -8.42
C CYS A 45 14.13 10.34 -9.86
N THR A 46 13.38 11.34 -10.27
CA THR A 46 13.47 11.94 -11.62
C THR A 46 14.86 12.51 -11.91
N ARG A 47 15.45 13.18 -10.92
CA ARG A 47 16.80 13.77 -11.05
C ARG A 47 17.89 12.71 -11.04
N THR A 48 17.82 11.74 -10.16
CA THR A 48 18.92 10.78 -9.95
C THR A 48 18.78 9.50 -10.76
N LYS A 49 17.58 9.16 -11.25
CA LYS A 49 17.26 7.92 -11.98
C LYS A 49 17.87 6.70 -11.29
N PRO A 50 17.39 6.36 -10.08
CA PRO A 50 17.90 5.22 -9.31
C PRO A 50 17.53 3.90 -9.97
N ASP A 51 18.33 2.85 -9.73
CA ASP A 51 18.02 1.50 -10.13
C ASP A 51 16.91 0.91 -9.20
N VAL A 52 17.00 1.24 -7.89
CA VAL A 52 16.03 0.79 -6.88
C VAL A 52 15.60 1.95 -5.98
N VAL A 53 14.32 2.01 -5.65
CA VAL A 53 13.77 2.93 -4.64
C VAL A 53 13.28 2.12 -3.45
N LEU A 54 13.78 2.41 -2.26
CA LEU A 54 13.18 1.96 -1.00
C LEU A 54 12.14 3.00 -0.58
N LEU A 55 10.89 2.59 -0.51
CA LEU A 55 9.75 3.50 -0.39
C LEU A 55 8.85 3.11 0.78
N ASP A 56 8.69 4.01 1.74
CA ASP A 56 7.68 3.85 2.79
C ASP A 56 6.28 4.16 2.26
N ILE A 57 5.28 3.52 2.84
CA ILE A 57 3.86 3.74 2.51
C ILE A 57 3.36 5.03 3.13
N ARG A 58 3.76 5.33 4.37
CA ARG A 58 3.27 6.48 5.13
C ARG A 58 4.16 7.68 4.93
N LEU A 59 3.65 8.66 4.19
CA LEU A 59 4.34 9.91 3.91
C LEU A 59 3.43 11.10 4.27
N PRO A 60 3.98 12.25 4.71
CA PRO A 60 3.19 13.34 5.26
C PRO A 60 2.29 14.05 4.23
N ASP A 61 2.60 13.96 2.95
CA ASP A 61 1.91 14.63 1.85
C ASP A 61 1.15 13.67 0.91
N GLY A 62 1.04 12.39 1.30
CA GLY A 62 0.33 11.39 0.50
C GLY A 62 0.72 9.96 0.85
N THR A 63 0.48 9.04 -0.06
CA THR A 63 0.85 7.63 0.12
C THR A 63 2.07 7.25 -0.71
N GLY A 64 2.86 6.31 -0.21
CA GLY A 64 3.96 5.71 -0.99
C GLY A 64 3.44 5.04 -2.26
N PHE A 65 2.19 4.59 -2.30
CA PHE A 65 1.59 4.03 -3.51
C PHE A 65 1.41 5.07 -4.62
N ASP A 66 1.03 6.31 -4.26
CA ASP A 66 0.94 7.41 -5.21
C ASP A 66 2.32 7.79 -5.75
N ALA A 67 3.33 7.81 -4.87
CA ALA A 67 4.72 7.99 -5.28
C ALA A 67 5.17 6.85 -6.22
N CYS A 68 4.89 5.59 -5.89
CA CYS A 68 5.22 4.41 -6.69
C CYS A 68 4.66 4.52 -8.10
N ARG A 69 3.35 4.77 -8.25
CA ARG A 69 2.69 4.92 -9.55
C ARG A 69 3.32 6.02 -10.41
N ARG A 70 3.63 7.17 -9.79
CA ARG A 70 4.22 8.30 -10.51
C ARG A 70 5.66 8.04 -10.90
N ILE A 71 6.46 7.48 -9.99
CA ILE A 71 7.86 7.10 -10.28
C ILE A 71 7.92 6.10 -11.43
N LEU A 72 7.12 5.04 -11.38
CA LEU A 72 7.13 4.01 -12.43
C LEU A 72 6.59 4.50 -13.77
N LYS A 73 5.68 5.47 -13.78
CA LYS A 73 5.21 6.11 -15.01
C LYS A 73 6.31 6.91 -15.70
N GLU A 74 7.14 7.62 -14.93
CA GLU A 74 8.23 8.45 -15.45
C GLU A 74 9.52 7.65 -15.69
N LEU A 75 9.76 6.62 -14.86
CA LEU A 75 10.97 5.81 -14.83
C LEU A 75 10.63 4.31 -14.84
N PRO A 76 10.20 3.75 -15.97
CA PRO A 76 9.74 2.34 -16.04
C PRO A 76 10.83 1.31 -15.76
N GLU A 77 12.11 1.68 -15.89
CA GLU A 77 13.25 0.80 -15.57
C GLU A 77 13.60 0.78 -14.08
N THR A 78 13.14 1.77 -13.30
CA THR A 78 13.37 1.82 -11.85
C THR A 78 12.56 0.73 -11.17
N ARG A 79 13.15 0.07 -10.18
CA ARG A 79 12.47 -0.92 -9.35
C ARG A 79 12.04 -0.28 -8.03
N VAL A 80 10.80 -0.52 -7.62
CA VAL A 80 10.27 0.00 -6.36
C VAL A 80 10.09 -1.15 -5.38
N LEU A 81 10.75 -1.02 -4.22
CA LEU A 81 10.67 -1.93 -3.10
C LEU A 81 10.01 -1.20 -1.93
N ILE A 82 8.79 -1.60 -1.60
CA ILE A 82 8.08 -1.05 -0.43
C ILE A 82 8.74 -1.57 0.84
N LEU A 83 9.03 -0.67 1.77
CA LEU A 83 9.60 -0.99 3.08
C LEU A 83 8.77 -0.30 4.15
N THR A 84 7.99 -1.06 4.91
CA THR A 84 6.99 -0.53 5.85
C THR A 84 6.97 -1.28 7.17
N SER A 85 6.47 -0.63 8.23
CA SER A 85 6.26 -1.25 9.54
C SER A 85 4.91 -1.95 9.66
N VAL A 86 4.08 -1.98 8.62
CA VAL A 86 2.72 -2.51 8.67
C VAL A 86 2.58 -3.71 7.76
N ALA A 87 2.15 -4.84 8.34
CA ALA A 87 1.75 -6.04 7.63
C ALA A 87 0.21 -6.05 7.53
N ASP A 88 -0.33 -5.48 6.46
CA ASP A 88 -1.78 -5.44 6.21
C ASP A 88 -2.04 -5.94 4.78
N ASP A 89 -2.96 -6.90 4.65
CA ASP A 89 -3.31 -7.52 3.37
C ASP A 89 -3.79 -6.50 2.32
N ALA A 90 -4.53 -5.48 2.76
CA ALA A 90 -5.02 -4.44 1.86
C ALA A 90 -3.89 -3.56 1.33
N LEU A 91 -2.86 -3.29 2.15
CA LEU A 91 -1.68 -2.54 1.73
C LEU A 91 -0.81 -3.34 0.75
N VAL A 92 -0.75 -4.66 0.90
CA VAL A 92 -0.08 -5.54 -0.06
C VAL A 92 -0.79 -5.53 -1.41
N ASP A 93 -2.12 -5.64 -1.41
CA ASP A 93 -2.93 -5.57 -2.63
C ASP A 93 -2.73 -4.22 -3.34
N GLU A 94 -2.68 -3.13 -2.58
CA GLU A 94 -2.43 -1.78 -3.11
C GLU A 94 -1.01 -1.65 -3.67
N ALA A 95 0.01 -2.22 -3.03
CA ALA A 95 1.39 -2.24 -3.52
C ALA A 95 1.49 -2.94 -4.87
N ILE A 96 0.84 -4.10 -5.02
CA ILE A 96 0.78 -4.85 -6.28
C ILE A 96 0.11 -4.00 -7.38
N ARG A 97 -1.02 -3.38 -7.08
CA ARG A 97 -1.74 -2.49 -8.02
C ARG A 97 -0.96 -1.23 -8.38
N ALA A 98 -0.14 -0.73 -7.47
CA ALA A 98 0.75 0.39 -7.72
C ALA A 98 1.96 0.01 -8.59
N GLY A 99 2.17 -1.28 -8.85
CA GLY A 99 3.26 -1.80 -9.65
C GLY A 99 4.56 -2.00 -8.88
N ALA A 100 4.53 -2.03 -7.55
CA ALA A 100 5.71 -2.29 -6.74
C ALA A 100 6.33 -3.66 -7.07
N HIS A 101 7.65 -3.74 -7.08
CA HIS A 101 8.41 -4.94 -7.41
C HIS A 101 8.70 -5.80 -6.18
N GLY A 102 8.49 -5.24 -4.98
CA GLY A 102 8.63 -5.98 -3.74
C GLY A 102 7.97 -5.27 -2.57
N TYR A 103 7.72 -6.03 -1.52
CA TYR A 103 7.11 -5.57 -0.26
C TYR A 103 7.80 -6.25 0.91
N LEU A 104 8.40 -5.48 1.79
CA LEU A 104 9.13 -5.94 2.96
C LEU A 104 8.69 -5.20 4.21
N LEU A 105 8.79 -5.87 5.34
CA LEU A 105 8.63 -5.25 6.64
C LEU A 105 9.95 -4.64 7.13
N LYS A 106 9.87 -3.51 7.86
CA LYS A 106 11.05 -2.81 8.43
C LYS A 106 11.78 -3.66 9.52
N GLU A 107 11.17 -4.75 9.98
CA GLU A 107 11.78 -5.74 10.88
C GLU A 107 12.78 -6.68 10.17
N ILE A 108 12.90 -6.61 8.86
CA ILE A 108 13.88 -7.40 8.10
C ILE A 108 15.30 -7.10 8.57
N ASP A 109 16.12 -8.14 8.71
CA ASP A 109 17.54 -7.92 9.03
C ASP A 109 18.30 -7.29 7.86
N GLY A 110 19.45 -6.68 8.17
CA GLY A 110 20.22 -5.94 7.17
C GLY A 110 20.71 -6.80 6.01
N ARG A 111 21.03 -8.09 6.23
CA ARG A 111 21.46 -9.01 5.15
C ARG A 111 20.30 -9.35 4.24
N GLY A 112 19.13 -9.61 4.80
CA GLY A 112 17.91 -9.87 4.07
C GLY A 112 17.52 -8.66 3.19
N LEU A 113 17.60 -7.44 3.73
CA LEU A 113 17.32 -6.20 2.97
C LEU A 113 18.30 -6.02 1.80
N MET A 114 19.59 -6.15 2.04
CA MET A 114 20.59 -6.03 0.96
C MET A 114 20.41 -7.09 -0.13
N GLN A 115 20.04 -8.32 0.26
CA GLN A 115 19.76 -9.38 -0.70
C GLN A 115 18.48 -9.06 -1.51
N ALA A 116 17.43 -8.59 -0.85
CA ALA A 116 16.18 -8.19 -1.52
C ALA A 116 16.39 -7.05 -2.53
N ILE A 117 17.21 -6.06 -2.19
CA ILE A 117 17.58 -4.96 -3.10
C ILE A 117 18.25 -5.52 -4.37
N ARG A 118 19.21 -6.45 -4.22
CA ARG A 118 19.89 -7.07 -5.38
C ARG A 118 18.95 -7.91 -6.23
N ASP A 119 18.07 -8.67 -5.59
CA ASP A 119 17.12 -9.54 -6.28
C ASP A 119 16.08 -8.73 -7.07
N VAL A 120 15.55 -7.65 -6.48
CA VAL A 120 14.63 -6.74 -7.17
C VAL A 120 15.34 -6.05 -8.35
N ALA A 121 16.57 -5.59 -8.18
CA ALA A 121 17.37 -5.01 -9.25
C ALA A 121 17.64 -6.01 -10.38
N ALA A 122 17.77 -7.30 -10.07
CA ALA A 122 17.90 -8.37 -11.05
C ALA A 122 16.57 -8.77 -11.71
N GLY A 123 15.47 -8.08 -11.41
CA GLY A 123 14.15 -8.32 -12.00
C GLY A 123 13.32 -9.39 -11.29
N LYS A 124 13.76 -9.86 -10.11
CA LYS A 124 12.94 -10.78 -9.32
C LYS A 124 11.90 -9.97 -8.53
N SER A 125 10.70 -10.54 -8.39
CA SER A 125 9.70 -10.00 -7.46
C SER A 125 9.98 -10.55 -6.07
N ILE A 126 10.09 -9.65 -5.08
CA ILE A 126 10.36 -10.00 -3.69
C ILE A 126 9.12 -9.75 -2.86
N LEU A 127 8.61 -10.82 -2.30
CA LEU A 127 7.51 -10.78 -1.35
C LEU A 127 7.96 -11.49 -0.08
N ASP A 128 7.72 -10.84 1.06
CA ASP A 128 7.82 -11.51 2.35
C ASP A 128 7.00 -12.81 2.31
N PRO A 129 7.42 -13.91 2.97
CA PRO A 129 6.66 -15.16 2.98
C PRO A 129 5.20 -15.00 3.39
N ALA A 130 4.88 -14.09 4.31
CA ALA A 130 3.51 -13.74 4.68
C ALA A 130 2.74 -13.10 3.51
N VAL A 131 3.43 -12.30 2.71
CA VAL A 131 2.88 -11.64 1.51
C VAL A 131 2.75 -12.63 0.35
N THR A 132 3.65 -13.57 0.22
CA THR A 132 3.60 -14.61 -0.83
C THR A 132 2.33 -15.45 -0.73
N ALA A 133 1.92 -15.83 0.48
CA ALA A 133 0.67 -16.57 0.71
C ALA A 133 -0.55 -15.77 0.19
N ARG A 134 -0.56 -14.45 0.40
CA ARG A 134 -1.62 -13.56 -0.07
C ARG A 134 -1.66 -13.43 -1.58
N VAL A 135 -0.51 -13.22 -2.22
CA VAL A 135 -0.41 -13.18 -3.70
C VAL A 135 -0.93 -14.47 -4.31
N MET A 136 -0.60 -15.62 -3.72
CA MET A 136 -1.12 -16.92 -4.16
C MET A 136 -2.65 -17.01 -4.05
N GLN A 137 -3.25 -16.40 -3.04
CA GLN A 137 -4.71 -16.31 -2.92
C GLN A 137 -5.31 -15.41 -4.02
N LEU A 138 -4.70 -14.24 -4.29
CA LEU A 138 -5.15 -13.32 -5.34
C LEU A 138 -5.07 -13.97 -6.74
N VAL A 139 -4.00 -14.69 -7.03
CA VAL A 139 -3.85 -15.44 -8.28
C VAL A 139 -4.90 -16.54 -8.40
N LYS A 140 -5.16 -17.28 -7.33
CA LYS A 140 -6.21 -18.32 -7.30
C LYS A 140 -7.63 -17.76 -7.46
N SER A 141 -7.89 -16.55 -6.98
CA SER A 141 -9.18 -15.86 -7.13
C SER A 141 -9.37 -15.18 -8.51
N GLY A 142 -8.48 -15.41 -9.46
CA GLY A 142 -8.59 -14.91 -10.84
C GLY A 142 -8.38 -13.40 -10.99
N GLY A 143 -7.66 -12.77 -10.06
CA GLY A 143 -7.38 -11.32 -10.13
C GLY A 143 -8.61 -10.43 -9.88
N SER A 144 -9.74 -11.01 -9.53
CA SER A 144 -10.87 -10.25 -8.97
C SER A 144 -10.41 -9.66 -7.64
N ALA A 145 -10.62 -8.36 -7.45
CA ALA A 145 -10.47 -7.76 -6.14
C ALA A 145 -11.16 -8.68 -5.12
N PRO A 146 -10.52 -9.03 -3.99
CA PRO A 146 -11.22 -9.76 -2.95
C PRO A 146 -12.54 -9.01 -2.73
N ASP A 147 -13.64 -9.75 -2.69
CA ASP A 147 -14.95 -9.14 -2.44
C ASP A 147 -14.82 -8.32 -1.15
N ALA A 148 -14.55 -7.02 -1.30
CA ALA A 148 -14.35 -6.13 -0.16
C ALA A 148 -15.56 -6.21 0.76
N LEU A 149 -16.73 -6.59 0.20
CA LEU A 149 -17.93 -6.87 0.95
C LEU A 149 -17.84 -8.21 1.72
N ALA A 150 -16.95 -9.14 1.36
CA ALA A 150 -16.80 -10.40 2.12
C ALA A 150 -16.28 -10.17 3.55
N ALA A 151 -15.53 -9.08 3.77
CA ALA A 151 -15.07 -8.67 5.10
C ALA A 151 -16.17 -8.10 5.99
N LEU A 152 -17.33 -7.77 5.42
CA LEU A 152 -18.46 -7.21 6.15
C LEU A 152 -19.33 -8.32 6.78
N SER A 153 -19.72 -8.14 8.04
CA SER A 153 -20.73 -8.95 8.68
C SER A 153 -22.08 -8.84 7.95
N PRO A 154 -23.01 -9.80 8.11
CA PRO A 154 -24.34 -9.71 7.53
C PRO A 154 -25.08 -8.41 7.87
N GLN A 155 -24.90 -7.90 9.09
CA GLN A 155 -25.54 -6.65 9.53
C GLN A 155 -24.89 -5.41 8.89
N GLU A 156 -23.56 -5.38 8.79
CA GLU A 156 -22.83 -4.32 8.10
C GLU A 156 -23.20 -4.24 6.62
N ARG A 157 -23.36 -5.40 5.94
CA ARG A 157 -23.85 -5.44 4.55
C ARG A 157 -25.26 -4.89 4.41
N ARG A 158 -26.18 -5.22 5.35
CA ARG A 158 -27.55 -4.69 5.33
C ARG A 158 -27.57 -3.17 5.50
N VAL A 159 -26.75 -2.64 6.42
CA VAL A 159 -26.58 -1.20 6.61
C VAL A 159 -26.06 -0.56 5.33
N LEU A 160 -25.00 -1.10 4.75
CA LEU A 160 -24.37 -0.57 3.53
C LEU A 160 -25.31 -0.60 2.32
N ALA A 161 -26.11 -1.68 2.18
CA ALA A 161 -27.10 -1.80 1.11
C ALA A 161 -28.11 -0.65 1.13
N LEU A 162 -28.67 -0.33 2.31
CA LEU A 162 -29.63 0.77 2.46
C LEU A 162 -28.95 2.15 2.25
N ILE A 163 -27.68 2.28 2.60
CA ILE A 163 -26.90 3.49 2.30
C ILE A 163 -26.72 3.66 0.79
N ALA A 164 -26.44 2.58 0.07
CA ALA A 164 -26.32 2.58 -1.39
C ALA A 164 -27.65 2.91 -2.09
N GLU A 165 -28.78 2.61 -1.46
CA GLU A 165 -30.14 3.02 -1.89
C GLU A 165 -30.42 4.51 -1.60
N GLY A 166 -29.50 5.24 -0.96
CA GLY A 166 -29.65 6.65 -0.63
C GLY A 166 -30.30 6.95 0.72
N CYS A 167 -30.60 5.93 1.55
CA CYS A 167 -31.24 6.11 2.84
C CYS A 167 -30.35 6.90 3.82
N THR A 168 -30.90 7.80 4.60
CA THR A 168 -30.25 8.46 5.73
C THR A 168 -30.00 7.48 6.89
N ASN A 169 -29.13 7.81 7.85
CA ASN A 169 -28.89 6.95 9.02
C ASN A 169 -30.17 6.72 9.84
N LYS A 170 -31.03 7.72 9.91
CA LYS A 170 -32.33 7.63 10.59
C LYS A 170 -33.26 6.61 9.88
N GLU A 171 -33.35 6.67 8.56
CA GLU A 171 -34.16 5.74 7.76
C GLU A 171 -33.61 4.32 7.82
N VAL A 172 -32.29 4.15 7.79
CA VAL A 172 -31.64 2.85 8.01
C VAL A 172 -31.97 2.30 9.40
N GLY A 173 -31.90 3.16 10.42
CA GLY A 173 -32.26 2.81 11.78
C GLY A 173 -33.70 2.29 11.89
N VAL A 174 -34.65 3.01 11.29
CA VAL A 174 -36.08 2.60 11.25
C VAL A 174 -36.24 1.25 10.56
N ARG A 175 -35.64 1.05 9.38
CA ARG A 175 -35.76 -0.19 8.58
C ARG A 175 -35.13 -1.42 9.24
N LEU A 176 -34.06 -1.22 10.01
CA LEU A 176 -33.31 -2.32 10.66
C LEU A 176 -33.61 -2.48 12.15
N GLY A 177 -34.49 -1.64 12.74
CA GLY A 177 -34.77 -1.65 14.17
C GLY A 177 -33.57 -1.21 15.03
N LEU A 178 -32.75 -0.29 14.53
CA LEU A 178 -31.54 0.19 15.17
C LEU A 178 -31.66 1.69 15.52
N SER A 179 -30.91 2.12 16.54
CA SER A 179 -30.76 3.55 16.80
C SER A 179 -29.86 4.20 15.72
N GLU A 180 -30.08 5.48 15.44
CA GLU A 180 -29.23 6.25 14.51
C GLU A 180 -27.75 6.22 14.93
N LYS A 181 -27.48 6.25 16.24
CA LYS A 181 -26.13 6.11 16.80
C LYS A 181 -25.50 4.75 16.46
N THR A 182 -26.30 3.68 16.55
CA THR A 182 -25.86 2.31 16.21
C THR A 182 -25.54 2.21 14.73
N VAL A 183 -26.37 2.78 13.85
CA VAL A 183 -26.11 2.84 12.40
C VAL A 183 -24.80 3.58 12.11
N LYS A 184 -24.56 4.71 12.78
CA LYS A 184 -23.30 5.48 12.64
C LYS A 184 -22.08 4.65 13.04
N ASN A 185 -22.17 3.86 14.10
CA ASN A 185 -21.08 2.97 14.53
C ASN A 185 -20.82 1.89 13.47
N TYR A 186 -21.87 1.24 12.95
CA TYR A 186 -21.70 0.28 11.87
C TYR A 186 -21.05 0.90 10.64
N LEU A 187 -21.43 2.12 10.27
CA LEU A 187 -20.82 2.80 9.12
C LEU A 187 -19.34 3.11 9.35
N SER A 188 -18.94 3.52 10.56
CA SER A 188 -17.52 3.71 10.88
C SER A 188 -16.74 2.43 10.67
N THR A 189 -17.22 1.29 11.18
CA THR A 189 -16.59 -0.02 10.99
C THR A 189 -16.58 -0.45 9.52
N VAL A 190 -17.68 -0.19 8.78
CA VAL A 190 -17.75 -0.46 7.33
C VAL A 190 -16.71 0.37 6.57
N PHE A 191 -16.57 1.66 6.89
CA PHE A 191 -15.60 2.51 6.22
C PHE A 191 -14.15 2.07 6.49
N GLU A 192 -13.85 1.66 7.73
CA GLU A 192 -12.56 1.06 8.07
C GLU A 192 -12.29 -0.22 7.27
N LYS A 193 -13.25 -1.15 7.26
CA LYS A 193 -13.12 -2.43 6.55
C LYS A 193 -13.03 -2.30 5.02
N LEU A 194 -13.72 -1.30 4.45
CA LEU A 194 -13.70 -1.02 3.01
C LEU A 194 -12.58 -0.06 2.60
N HIS A 195 -11.81 0.46 3.58
CA HIS A 195 -10.76 1.48 3.37
C HIS A 195 -11.26 2.70 2.60
N VAL A 196 -12.47 3.16 2.90
CA VAL A 196 -13.06 4.37 2.33
C VAL A 196 -13.25 5.44 3.38
N SER A 197 -13.15 6.70 3.00
CA SER A 197 -13.32 7.85 3.89
C SER A 197 -14.68 8.55 3.74
N ARG A 198 -15.40 8.27 2.67
CA ARG A 198 -16.66 8.96 2.32
C ARG A 198 -17.79 7.98 2.07
N ARG A 199 -18.99 8.38 2.53
CA ARG A 199 -20.24 7.64 2.33
C ARG A 199 -20.51 7.30 0.85
N ALA A 200 -20.24 8.25 -0.06
CA ALA A 200 -20.43 8.07 -1.49
C ALA A 200 -19.51 6.98 -2.05
N GLU A 201 -18.27 6.91 -1.58
CA GLU A 201 -17.29 5.87 -1.99
C GLU A 201 -17.77 4.47 -1.60
N ALA A 202 -18.27 4.31 -0.37
CA ALA A 202 -18.81 3.04 0.11
C ALA A 202 -20.04 2.60 -0.70
N ALA A 203 -20.93 3.54 -1.03
CA ALA A 203 -22.12 3.27 -1.85
C ALA A 203 -21.76 2.83 -3.28
N VAL A 204 -20.77 3.48 -3.90
CA VAL A 204 -20.29 3.13 -5.25
C VAL A 204 -19.66 1.74 -5.26
N LEU A 205 -18.81 1.42 -4.28
CA LEU A 205 -18.20 0.08 -4.15
C LEU A 205 -19.27 -1.02 -4.05
N PHE A 206 -20.30 -0.80 -3.23
CA PHE A 206 -21.40 -1.75 -3.10
C PHE A 206 -22.19 -1.93 -4.41
N ALA A 207 -22.43 -0.85 -5.13
CA ALA A 207 -23.16 -0.88 -6.41
C ALA A 207 -22.38 -1.60 -7.52
N GLN A 208 -21.04 -1.47 -7.54
CA GLN A 208 -20.18 -2.11 -8.55
C GLN A 208 -20.09 -3.63 -8.39
N GLN A 209 -20.20 -4.16 -7.18
CA GLN A 209 -20.13 -5.60 -6.92
C GLN A 209 -21.49 -6.33 -7.08
N LYS A 210 -22.57 -5.60 -7.35
CA LYS A 210 -23.91 -6.17 -7.58
C LYS A 210 -24.18 -6.47 -9.07
N LYS A 211 -23.21 -6.18 -9.94
CA LYS A 211 -23.21 -6.53 -11.36
C LYS A 211 -22.38 -7.79 -11.62
#